data_7371ffe36a03fdd6dbda63dc578fb46d
#
_entry.id   7371ffe36a03fdd6dbda63dc578fb46d
#
_cell.length_a   1.000
_cell.length_b   1.000
_cell.length_c   1.000
_cell.angle_alpha   90.00
_cell.angle_beta   90.00
_cell.angle_gamma   90.00
#
_symmetry.space_group_name_H-M   'P 1'
#
loop_
_entity.id
_entity.type
_entity.pdbx_description
1 polymer ?
#
loop_
_entity_poly.entity_id
_entity_poly.type
_entity_poly.pdbx_seq_one_letter_code
_entity_poly.pdbx_strand_id
1 'polypeptide(L)'
;LKYMAELLGVKIKVGGLWHAGSYDPADFLGRLIGDKPWVRNAERSMFECYDNNFFASDFHINIFVDAFKELGNYVGLTTDKTKVQRVGWPMEYLDKSFEMYRGMTKKNLILFPHRIAPEKQPEIFYDLKDSLPQYEFVVCQEKQLSKNEYHNLLGEAKLMFSANLQETLG
;
A
#
# COMPACT_ATOMS: atom_id res chain seq x y z
N LEU A 1 -2.98 25.83 -5.67
CA LEU A 1 -2.25 26.27 -4.48
C LEU A 1 -0.98 27.03 -4.87
N LYS A 2 -0.02 26.43 -5.62
CA LYS A 2 1.23 27.07 -6.07
C LYS A 2 0.98 28.38 -6.81
N TYR A 3 0.08 28.39 -7.79
CA TYR A 3 -0.30 29.59 -8.52
C TYR A 3 -0.75 30.75 -7.60
N MET A 4 -1.61 30.42 -6.62
CA MET A 4 -2.06 31.43 -5.65
C MET A 4 -0.95 31.94 -4.76
N ALA A 5 -0.05 31.03 -4.34
CA ALA A 5 1.11 31.42 -3.54
C ALA A 5 2.04 32.36 -4.33
N GLU A 6 2.27 32.06 -5.60
CA GLU A 6 3.08 32.90 -6.49
C GLU A 6 2.47 34.28 -6.67
N LEU A 7 1.15 34.38 -6.92
CA LEU A 7 0.43 35.67 -7.01
C LEU A 7 0.55 36.50 -5.72
N LEU A 8 0.60 35.84 -4.57
CA LEU A 8 0.70 36.51 -3.27
C LEU A 8 2.16 36.73 -2.82
N GLY A 9 3.14 36.37 -3.63
CA GLY A 9 4.56 36.45 -3.28
C GLY A 9 4.97 35.53 -2.12
N VAL A 10 4.19 34.48 -1.83
CA VAL A 10 4.43 33.54 -0.74
C VAL A 10 5.22 32.34 -1.27
N LYS A 11 6.36 32.04 -0.65
CA LYS A 11 7.12 30.81 -0.96
C LYS A 11 6.51 29.62 -0.23
N ILE A 12 6.05 28.62 -0.98
CA ILE A 12 5.58 27.35 -0.43
C ILE A 12 6.35 26.19 -1.05
N LYS A 13 6.43 25.08 -0.30
CA LYS A 13 6.84 23.78 -0.83
C LYS A 13 5.65 22.83 -0.71
N VAL A 14 5.40 22.06 -1.77
CA VAL A 14 4.31 21.08 -1.82
C VAL A 14 4.92 19.69 -1.93
N GLY A 15 4.62 18.83 -0.96
CA GLY A 15 4.99 17.42 -1.00
C GLY A 15 3.80 16.55 -1.39
N GLY A 16 4.02 15.56 -2.24
CA GLY A 16 3.03 14.54 -2.60
C GLY A 16 3.40 13.20 -2.01
N LEU A 17 2.51 12.60 -1.21
CA LEU A 17 2.65 11.23 -0.76
C LEU A 17 1.88 10.32 -1.71
N TRP A 18 2.61 9.48 -2.43
CA TRP A 18 2.04 8.50 -3.36
C TRP A 18 1.73 7.22 -2.59
N HIS A 19 0.47 6.81 -2.62
CA HIS A 19 0.01 5.58 -1.97
C HIS A 19 -0.24 4.47 -2.98
N ALA A 20 -1.02 4.78 -4.00
CA ALA A 20 -1.36 3.91 -5.11
C ALA A 20 -1.77 4.79 -6.29
N GLY A 21 -1.99 4.21 -7.47
CA GLY A 21 -2.42 4.98 -8.63
C GLY A 21 -2.72 4.09 -9.83
N SER A 22 -3.08 4.72 -10.94
CA SER A 22 -3.41 4.00 -12.17
C SER A 22 -2.24 3.25 -12.78
N TYR A 23 -1.03 3.59 -12.39
CA TYR A 23 0.22 2.95 -12.82
C TYR A 23 0.45 1.57 -12.19
N ASP A 24 -0.29 1.22 -11.16
CA ASP A 24 -0.22 -0.08 -10.50
C ASP A 24 -1.33 -1.00 -11.05
N PRO A 25 -0.99 -2.03 -11.83
CA PRO A 25 -1.99 -2.92 -12.45
C PRO A 25 -2.75 -3.78 -11.43
N ALA A 26 -2.23 -3.96 -10.22
CA ALA A 26 -2.92 -4.68 -9.16
C ALA A 26 -3.80 -3.76 -8.30
N ASP A 27 -3.61 -2.45 -8.37
CA ASP A 27 -4.46 -1.48 -7.68
C ASP A 27 -5.84 -1.34 -8.35
N PHE A 28 -6.81 -0.89 -7.55
CA PHE A 28 -8.17 -0.65 -8.02
C PHE A 28 -8.21 0.35 -9.20
N LEU A 29 -7.48 1.45 -9.10
CA LEU A 29 -7.41 2.45 -10.16
C LEU A 29 -6.71 1.90 -11.41
N GLY A 30 -5.62 1.13 -11.23
CA GLY A 30 -4.92 0.50 -12.34
C GLY A 30 -5.82 -0.46 -13.12
N ARG A 31 -6.60 -1.26 -12.42
CA ARG A 31 -7.56 -2.20 -13.05
C ARG A 31 -8.72 -1.53 -13.77
N LEU A 32 -9.23 -0.40 -13.25
CA LEU A 32 -10.39 0.27 -13.81
C LEU A 32 -10.07 1.25 -14.92
N ILE A 33 -9.00 2.02 -14.77
CA ILE A 33 -8.70 3.16 -15.62
C ILE A 33 -7.22 3.27 -16.00
N GLY A 34 -6.38 2.29 -15.66
CA GLY A 34 -4.94 2.32 -15.92
C GLY A 34 -4.56 2.38 -17.41
N ASP A 35 -5.45 1.94 -18.29
CA ASP A 35 -5.30 2.00 -19.74
C ASP A 35 -5.68 3.37 -20.35
N LYS A 36 -6.20 4.29 -19.56
CA LYS A 36 -6.64 5.62 -20.04
C LYS A 36 -5.50 6.63 -20.04
N PRO A 37 -5.06 7.14 -21.20
CA PRO A 37 -3.92 8.07 -21.28
C PRO A 37 -4.08 9.33 -20.42
N TRP A 38 -5.30 9.86 -20.28
CA TRP A 38 -5.56 11.07 -19.52
C TRP A 38 -5.24 10.90 -18.03
N VAL A 39 -5.42 9.69 -17.47
CA VAL A 39 -5.11 9.40 -16.06
C VAL A 39 -3.61 9.51 -15.82
N ARG A 40 -2.80 8.90 -16.69
CA ARG A 40 -1.34 9.01 -16.65
C ARG A 40 -0.88 10.45 -16.76
N ASN A 41 -1.49 11.22 -17.64
CA ASN A 41 -1.18 12.64 -17.80
C ASN A 41 -1.53 13.44 -16.54
N ALA A 42 -2.64 13.13 -15.87
CA ALA A 42 -3.02 13.75 -14.61
C ALA A 42 -2.03 13.43 -13.50
N GLU A 43 -1.66 12.16 -13.32
CA GLU A 43 -0.66 11.71 -12.34
C GLU A 43 0.71 12.36 -12.61
N ARG A 44 1.13 12.42 -13.87
CA ARG A 44 2.34 13.14 -14.27
C ARG A 44 2.29 14.62 -13.89
N SER A 45 1.17 15.29 -14.14
CA SER A 45 1.00 16.70 -13.77
C SER A 45 1.10 16.90 -12.27
N MET A 46 0.57 15.98 -11.46
CA MET A 46 0.72 16.00 -10.00
C MET A 46 2.18 15.84 -9.60
N PHE A 47 2.88 14.88 -10.19
CA PHE A 47 4.31 14.64 -9.94
C PHE A 47 5.15 15.90 -10.22
N GLU A 48 4.91 16.56 -11.34
CA GLU A 48 5.62 17.79 -11.71
C GLU A 48 5.28 18.96 -10.79
N CYS A 49 4.04 19.03 -10.32
CA CYS A 49 3.59 20.09 -9.41
C CYS A 49 4.19 19.96 -8.01
N TYR A 50 4.58 18.76 -7.57
CA TYR A 50 5.19 18.56 -6.27
C TYR A 50 6.68 18.91 -6.28
N ASP A 51 7.13 19.56 -5.21
CA ASP A 51 8.56 19.83 -4.99
C ASP A 51 9.28 18.58 -4.50
N ASN A 52 8.55 17.72 -3.76
CA ASN A 52 9.02 16.43 -3.33
C ASN A 52 7.91 15.39 -3.51
N ASN A 53 8.27 14.23 -4.04
CA ASN A 53 7.41 13.08 -4.22
C ASN A 53 7.87 11.96 -3.29
N PHE A 54 7.01 11.57 -2.35
CA PHE A 54 7.29 10.60 -1.32
C PHE A 54 6.62 9.27 -1.64
N PHE A 55 7.37 8.18 -1.51
CA PHE A 55 6.93 6.81 -1.76
C PHE A 55 7.26 5.93 -0.56
N ALA A 56 6.43 4.91 -0.32
CA ALA A 56 6.64 3.98 0.78
C ALA A 56 7.86 3.08 0.57
N SER A 57 8.10 2.60 -0.64
CA SER A 57 9.13 1.61 -0.94
C SER A 57 9.81 1.84 -2.29
N ASP A 58 10.98 1.23 -2.48
CA ASP A 58 11.66 1.24 -3.77
C ASP A 58 10.87 0.47 -4.84
N PHE A 59 10.15 -0.58 -4.44
CA PHE A 59 9.23 -1.29 -5.33
C PHE A 59 8.16 -0.33 -5.89
N HIS A 60 7.55 0.49 -5.04
CA HIS A 60 6.55 1.48 -5.46
C HIS A 60 7.15 2.53 -6.40
N ILE A 61 8.36 3.02 -6.11
CA ILE A 61 9.08 3.94 -7.00
C ILE A 61 9.28 3.30 -8.37
N ASN A 62 9.71 2.04 -8.41
CA ASN A 62 10.00 1.35 -9.66
C ASN A 62 8.76 1.19 -10.54
N ILE A 63 7.62 0.72 -10.00
CA ILE A 63 6.39 0.58 -10.79
C ILE A 63 5.89 1.94 -11.30
N PHE A 64 6.02 3.00 -10.49
CA PHE A 64 5.68 4.36 -10.90
C PHE A 64 6.56 4.81 -12.07
N VAL A 65 7.88 4.72 -11.93
CA VAL A 65 8.83 5.14 -12.95
C VAL A 65 8.66 4.34 -14.24
N ASP A 66 8.48 3.02 -14.16
CA ASP A 66 8.33 2.17 -15.33
C ASP A 66 7.06 2.50 -16.12
N ALA A 67 5.96 2.73 -15.43
CA ALA A 67 4.70 3.15 -16.07
C ALA A 67 4.82 4.49 -16.82
N PHE A 68 5.70 5.39 -16.36
CA PHE A 68 5.90 6.69 -17.02
C PHE A 68 6.95 6.66 -18.13
N LYS A 69 7.87 5.68 -18.15
CA LYS A 69 8.79 5.46 -19.27
C LYS A 69 8.04 5.14 -20.57
N GLU A 70 6.95 4.37 -20.48
CA GLU A 70 6.14 3.98 -21.64
C GLU A 70 5.43 5.18 -22.32
N LEU A 71 5.25 6.29 -21.61
CA LEU A 71 4.64 7.50 -22.18
C LEU A 71 5.59 8.34 -23.07
N GLY A 72 6.78 7.85 -23.34
CA GLY A 72 7.74 8.43 -24.27
C GLY A 72 8.52 9.63 -23.72
N ASN A 73 9.85 9.59 -23.88
CA ASN A 73 10.80 10.70 -23.67
C ASN A 73 10.92 11.27 -22.24
N TYR A 74 10.63 10.49 -21.19
CA TYR A 74 10.79 10.97 -19.83
C TYR A 74 12.11 10.51 -19.18
N VAL A 75 13.21 11.05 -19.67
CA VAL A 75 14.54 10.93 -19.03
C VAL A 75 14.58 11.70 -17.70
N GLY A 76 13.68 12.66 -17.49
CA GLY A 76 13.67 13.53 -16.31
C GLY A 76 13.19 12.87 -15.00
N LEU A 77 12.31 11.87 -15.06
CA LEU A 77 11.80 11.20 -13.84
C LEU A 77 12.87 10.40 -13.10
N THR A 78 13.86 9.87 -13.84
CA THR A 78 14.91 9.03 -13.27
C THR A 78 16.16 9.80 -12.84
N THR A 79 16.31 11.04 -13.27
CA THR A 79 17.54 11.82 -13.06
C THR A 79 17.47 12.81 -11.91
N ASP A 80 16.29 13.30 -11.57
CA ASP A 80 16.13 14.19 -10.41
C ASP A 80 15.81 13.38 -9.14
N LYS A 81 16.83 12.71 -8.62
CA LYS A 81 16.76 12.00 -7.33
C LYS A 81 16.36 12.91 -6.16
N THR A 82 16.40 14.23 -6.35
CA THR A 82 16.01 15.19 -5.31
C THR A 82 14.49 15.29 -5.17
N LYS A 83 13.75 14.98 -6.24
CA LYS A 83 12.27 15.03 -6.25
C LYS A 83 11.60 13.73 -5.79
N VAL A 84 12.33 12.61 -5.77
CA VAL A 84 11.79 11.30 -5.42
C VAL A 84 12.46 10.80 -4.15
N GLN A 85 11.67 10.50 -3.13
CA GLN A 85 12.18 10.06 -1.84
C GLN A 85 11.41 8.84 -1.33
N ARG A 86 12.16 7.80 -0.93
CA ARG A 86 11.60 6.71 -0.16
C ARG A 86 11.54 7.12 1.31
N VAL A 87 10.36 7.15 1.87
CA VAL A 87 10.14 7.57 3.26
C VAL A 87 9.60 6.45 4.15
N GLY A 88 9.25 5.28 3.57
CA GLY A 88 8.50 4.26 4.29
C GLY A 88 7.05 4.70 4.52
N TRP A 89 6.40 4.02 5.45
CA TRP A 89 5.05 4.38 5.89
C TRP A 89 5.09 4.66 7.38
N PRO A 90 4.66 5.82 7.85
CA PRO A 90 4.75 6.21 9.25
C PRO A 90 3.76 5.39 10.09
N MET A 91 4.24 4.29 10.65
CA MET A 91 3.44 3.33 11.44
C MET A 91 3.80 3.36 12.94
N GLU A 92 4.73 4.21 13.35
CA GLU A 92 5.27 4.27 14.72
C GLU A 92 4.19 4.56 15.78
N TYR A 93 3.13 5.28 15.39
CA TYR A 93 2.00 5.55 16.27
C TYR A 93 1.25 4.27 16.68
N LEU A 94 1.37 3.18 15.92
CA LEU A 94 0.74 1.91 16.21
C LEU A 94 1.40 1.20 17.40
N ASP A 95 2.68 1.42 17.66
CA ASP A 95 3.40 0.81 18.76
C ASP A 95 2.68 1.00 20.08
N LYS A 96 2.32 2.24 20.39
CA LYS A 96 1.57 2.56 21.61
C LYS A 96 0.15 1.95 21.61
N SER A 97 -0.50 1.92 20.46
CA SER A 97 -1.85 1.38 20.32
C SER A 97 -1.88 -0.13 20.46
N PHE A 98 -0.79 -0.82 20.13
CA PHE A 98 -0.70 -2.27 20.18
C PHE A 98 0.05 -2.82 21.40
N GLU A 99 0.54 -1.95 22.30
CA GLU A 99 1.30 -2.36 23.48
C GLU A 99 0.55 -3.39 24.32
N MET A 100 -0.76 -3.21 24.50
CA MET A 100 -1.61 -4.11 25.29
C MET A 100 -1.74 -5.53 24.70
N TYR A 101 -1.43 -5.70 23.42
CA TYR A 101 -1.50 -7.01 22.75
C TYR A 101 -0.15 -7.71 22.70
N ARG A 102 0.92 -7.04 23.12
CA ARG A 102 2.26 -7.65 23.22
C ARG A 102 2.27 -8.71 24.35
N GLY A 103 2.93 -9.80 24.07
CA GLY A 103 3.07 -10.88 25.05
C GLY A 103 1.82 -11.72 25.28
N MET A 104 0.75 -11.54 24.50
CA MET A 104 -0.41 -12.44 24.55
C MET A 104 -0.02 -13.88 24.23
N THR A 105 -0.62 -14.83 24.94
CA THR A 105 -0.42 -16.26 24.69
C THR A 105 -0.84 -16.64 23.28
N LYS A 106 0.08 -17.19 22.51
CA LYS A 106 -0.18 -17.58 21.12
C LYS A 106 -0.98 -18.88 21.07
N LYS A 107 -2.05 -18.87 20.29
CA LYS A 107 -2.87 -20.02 19.92
C LYS A 107 -2.37 -20.62 18.62
N ASN A 108 -2.69 -21.89 18.35
CA ASN A 108 -2.44 -22.51 17.05
C ASN A 108 -3.45 -21.95 16.02
N LEU A 109 -3.35 -20.67 15.75
CA LEU A 109 -4.25 -19.89 14.93
C LEU A 109 -3.45 -19.24 13.80
N ILE A 110 -3.92 -19.42 12.56
CA ILE A 110 -3.42 -18.75 11.36
C ILE A 110 -4.49 -17.82 10.85
N LEU A 111 -4.16 -16.55 10.66
CA LEU A 111 -5.09 -15.54 10.18
C LEU A 111 -4.85 -15.19 8.70
N PHE A 112 -5.94 -15.02 7.98
CA PHE A 112 -5.98 -14.28 6.72
C PHE A 112 -6.57 -12.89 7.02
N PRO A 113 -5.71 -11.85 7.21
CA PRO A 113 -6.15 -10.53 7.67
C PRO A 113 -6.67 -9.64 6.54
N HIS A 114 -6.50 -10.09 5.30
CA HIS A 114 -6.84 -9.33 4.10
C HIS A 114 -8.32 -9.38 3.77
N ARG A 115 -8.77 -8.44 2.93
CA ARG A 115 -10.05 -8.57 2.24
C ARG A 115 -10.03 -9.77 1.29
N ILE A 116 -11.18 -10.36 1.06
CA ILE A 116 -11.35 -11.42 0.06
C ILE A 116 -11.36 -10.74 -1.31
N ALA A 117 -10.26 -10.88 -2.04
CA ALA A 117 -10.10 -10.31 -3.38
C ALA A 117 -9.08 -11.14 -4.17
N PRO A 118 -9.20 -11.21 -5.53
CA PRO A 118 -8.36 -12.08 -6.37
C PRO A 118 -6.86 -11.84 -6.18
N GLU A 119 -6.43 -10.59 -5.99
CA GLU A 119 -5.03 -10.24 -5.78
C GLU A 119 -4.47 -10.68 -4.42
N LYS A 120 -5.34 -11.08 -3.49
CA LYS A 120 -4.97 -11.59 -2.17
C LYS A 120 -4.92 -13.12 -2.11
N GLN A 121 -5.34 -13.79 -3.17
CA GLN A 121 -5.31 -15.25 -3.36
C GLN A 121 -5.83 -16.04 -2.14
N PRO A 122 -7.07 -15.80 -1.67
CA PRO A 122 -7.64 -16.49 -0.51
C PRO A 122 -7.75 -18.01 -0.69
N GLU A 123 -7.86 -18.47 -1.93
CA GLU A 123 -7.92 -19.91 -2.29
C GLU A 123 -6.71 -20.66 -1.75
N ILE A 124 -5.51 -20.09 -1.81
CA ILE A 124 -4.30 -20.73 -1.28
C ILE A 124 -4.41 -20.90 0.24
N PHE A 125 -5.04 -19.95 0.94
CA PHE A 125 -5.26 -20.04 2.37
C PHE A 125 -6.26 -21.18 2.73
N TYR A 126 -7.32 -21.34 1.93
CA TYR A 126 -8.28 -22.43 2.12
C TYR A 126 -7.66 -23.79 1.85
N ASP A 127 -6.84 -23.93 0.80
CA ASP A 127 -6.15 -25.19 0.47
C ASP A 127 -5.17 -25.63 1.57
N LEU A 128 -4.54 -24.68 2.25
CA LEU A 128 -3.62 -24.98 3.35
C LEU A 128 -4.32 -25.57 4.59
N LYS A 129 -5.59 -25.26 4.80
CA LYS A 129 -6.37 -25.71 5.96
C LYS A 129 -6.39 -27.23 6.07
N ASP A 130 -6.58 -27.94 4.97
CA ASP A 130 -6.64 -29.39 4.94
C ASP A 130 -5.28 -30.03 5.21
N SER A 131 -4.21 -29.33 4.89
CA SER A 131 -2.82 -29.80 5.09
C SER A 131 -2.30 -29.57 6.51
N LEU A 132 -2.93 -28.70 7.29
CA LEU A 132 -2.48 -28.28 8.60
C LEU A 132 -3.59 -28.38 9.68
N PRO A 133 -4.14 -29.58 9.94
CA PRO A 133 -5.31 -29.77 10.79
C PRO A 133 -5.07 -29.40 12.27
N GLN A 134 -3.80 -29.24 12.69
CA GLN A 134 -3.44 -28.81 14.04
C GLN A 134 -3.61 -27.30 14.26
N TYR A 135 -3.93 -26.54 13.21
CA TYR A 135 -4.17 -25.09 13.29
C TYR A 135 -5.63 -24.76 13.02
N GLU A 136 -6.13 -23.75 13.72
CA GLU A 136 -7.36 -23.06 13.35
C GLU A 136 -7.04 -22.03 12.26
N PHE A 137 -7.89 -21.98 11.20
CA PHE A 137 -7.77 -21.04 10.10
C PHE A 137 -8.92 -20.04 10.15
N VAL A 138 -8.61 -18.75 10.21
CA VAL A 138 -9.62 -17.69 10.30
C VAL A 138 -9.40 -16.65 9.21
N VAL A 139 -10.42 -16.47 8.36
CA VAL A 139 -10.54 -15.35 7.44
C VAL A 139 -11.22 -14.21 8.18
N CYS A 140 -10.50 -13.14 8.47
CA CYS A 140 -10.98 -12.07 9.34
C CYS A 140 -12.24 -11.38 8.79
N GLN A 141 -12.32 -11.20 7.48
CA GLN A 141 -13.48 -10.56 6.82
C GLN A 141 -14.78 -11.34 7.01
N GLU A 142 -14.75 -12.65 7.13
CA GLU A 142 -15.94 -13.50 7.31
C GLU A 142 -16.53 -13.41 8.72
N LYS A 143 -15.79 -12.91 9.69
CA LYS A 143 -16.16 -12.92 11.12
C LYS A 143 -16.91 -11.67 11.59
N GLN A 144 -17.04 -10.63 10.76
CA GLN A 144 -17.67 -9.34 11.14
C GLN A 144 -17.14 -8.80 12.48
N LEU A 145 -15.83 -8.85 12.67
CA LEU A 145 -15.16 -8.48 13.92
C LEU A 145 -15.22 -6.98 14.18
N SER A 146 -15.44 -6.60 15.40
CA SER A 146 -15.12 -5.26 15.88
C SER A 146 -13.59 -5.04 15.84
N LYS A 147 -13.18 -3.78 15.87
CA LYS A 147 -11.74 -3.44 15.86
C LYS A 147 -10.97 -4.10 17.02
N ASN A 148 -11.57 -4.15 18.20
CA ASN A 148 -10.94 -4.76 19.37
C ASN A 148 -10.80 -6.29 19.22
N GLU A 149 -11.84 -6.96 18.72
CA GLU A 149 -11.80 -8.40 18.45
C GLU A 149 -10.75 -8.75 17.40
N TYR A 150 -10.66 -7.95 16.34
CA TYR A 150 -9.62 -8.11 15.32
C TYR A 150 -8.22 -7.95 15.91
N HIS A 151 -7.97 -6.93 16.75
CA HIS A 151 -6.67 -6.75 17.40
C HIS A 151 -6.35 -7.87 18.38
N ASN A 152 -7.34 -8.39 19.11
CA ASN A 152 -7.15 -9.57 19.96
C ASN A 152 -6.73 -10.78 19.14
N LEU A 153 -7.40 -11.05 18.02
CA LEU A 153 -7.02 -12.14 17.13
C LEU A 153 -5.59 -11.99 16.61
N LEU A 154 -5.18 -10.76 16.21
CA LEU A 154 -3.80 -10.49 15.81
C LEU A 154 -2.81 -10.79 16.95
N GLY A 155 -3.17 -10.41 18.18
CA GLY A 155 -2.36 -10.68 19.36
C GLY A 155 -2.23 -12.17 19.70
N GLU A 156 -3.29 -12.94 19.52
CA GLU A 156 -3.36 -14.38 19.82
C GLU A 156 -2.85 -15.29 18.69
N ALA A 157 -2.89 -14.81 17.45
CA ALA A 157 -2.49 -15.61 16.29
C ALA A 157 -0.99 -15.94 16.32
N LYS A 158 -0.67 -17.18 16.00
CA LYS A 158 0.70 -17.65 15.83
C LYS A 158 1.32 -17.20 14.52
N LEU A 159 0.50 -17.13 13.46
CA LEU A 159 0.92 -16.76 12.13
C LEU A 159 -0.15 -15.87 11.45
N MET A 160 0.31 -14.97 10.59
CA MET A 160 -0.49 -14.32 9.59
C MET A 160 -0.07 -14.81 8.23
N PHE A 161 -1.05 -15.11 7.38
CA PHE A 161 -0.82 -15.60 6.03
C PHE A 161 -1.04 -14.49 5.02
N SER A 162 -0.15 -14.38 4.06
CA SER A 162 -0.27 -13.48 2.91
C SER A 162 0.28 -14.18 1.67
N ALA A 163 -0.52 -14.23 0.62
CA ALA A 163 -0.14 -14.67 -0.73
C ALA A 163 -0.42 -13.57 -1.75
N ASN A 164 -0.28 -12.31 -1.34
CA ASN A 164 -0.57 -11.18 -2.19
C ASN A 164 0.31 -11.21 -3.44
N LEU A 165 -0.30 -11.07 -4.62
CA LEU A 165 0.43 -10.96 -5.89
C LEU A 165 1.28 -9.70 -5.93
N GLN A 166 0.78 -8.63 -5.32
CA GLN A 166 1.45 -7.35 -5.24
C GLN A 166 0.98 -6.58 -4.02
N GLU A 167 1.90 -5.88 -3.39
CA GLU A 167 1.61 -4.99 -2.27
C GLU A 167 2.56 -3.79 -2.31
N THR A 168 2.03 -2.59 -2.34
CA THR A 168 2.81 -1.35 -2.25
C THR A 168 3.06 -0.96 -0.81
N LEU A 169 2.19 -1.42 0.07
CA LEU A 169 2.26 -1.26 1.51
C LEU A 169 1.72 -2.55 2.16
N GLY A 170 2.61 -3.33 2.73
CA GLY A 170 2.30 -4.61 3.38
C GLY A 170 1.71 -4.45 4.78
#